data_7e8c56bd0a5408c152efdb636dcfe7c4
#
_entry.id   7e8c56bd0a5408c152efdb636dcfe7c4
#
_cell.length_a   1.000
_cell.length_b   1.000
_cell.length_c   1.000
_cell.angle_alpha   90.00
_cell.angle_beta   90.00
_cell.angle_gamma   90.00
#
_symmetry.space_group_name_H-M   'P 1'
#
loop_
_entity.id
_entity.type
_entity.pdbx_description
1 polymer ?
#
loop_
_entity_poly.entity_id
_entity_poly.type
_entity_poly.pdbx_seq_one_letter_code
_entity_poly.pdbx_strand_id
1 'polypeptide(L)'
;MVKVTPHDGPRYCVDRYEATLVEHATSRPLSPYYTPVRKWAVNAFDAWSKQRFEFGPPESQQVELPELPAWQRTVDVEPRALSKKALWPNGHVTGVLAATACSHAGKRLCTPAEWRTACGGEPGHRFPYGASYEAGACNVFREAHPAAVLHGDASIGHNDPRLNRVNFKGKPLLRKTGDTPSCASRWGDDAIFDMVGNLDEWVEHERGSFAGGFYARSTKDGCDWRSTAHPKSYADYSTGVRCCSALP
;
A
#
# COMPACT_ATOMS: atom_id res chain seq x y z
N MET A 1 -5.94 10.71 12.27
CA MET A 1 -5.42 9.45 12.86
C MET A 1 -6.44 8.89 13.83
N VAL A 2 -6.34 7.61 14.16
CA VAL A 2 -7.18 6.92 15.15
C VAL A 2 -6.31 6.63 16.36
N LYS A 3 -6.85 6.91 17.55
CA LYS A 3 -6.20 6.61 18.84
C LYS A 3 -6.38 5.12 19.13
N VAL A 4 -5.27 4.44 19.35
CA VAL A 4 -5.23 3.04 19.76
C VAL A 4 -4.88 2.97 21.25
N THR A 5 -5.70 2.26 22.01
CA THR A 5 -5.51 2.05 23.45
C THR A 5 -5.36 0.55 23.69
N PRO A 6 -4.15 -0.02 23.61
CA PRO A 6 -3.92 -1.43 23.84
C PRO A 6 -4.32 -1.85 25.27
N HIS A 7 -4.62 -3.13 25.49
CA HIS A 7 -4.75 -3.68 26.85
C HIS A 7 -3.43 -3.57 27.62
N ASP A 8 -2.31 -3.84 26.91
CA ASP A 8 -0.96 -3.77 27.45
C ASP A 8 -0.10 -2.83 26.59
N GLY A 9 0.67 -1.96 27.25
CA GLY A 9 1.59 -1.05 26.57
C GLY A 9 1.09 0.38 26.37
N PRO A 10 1.92 1.22 25.75
CA PRO A 10 1.61 2.64 25.58
C PRO A 10 0.52 2.86 24.53
N ARG A 11 -0.25 3.92 24.73
CA ARG A 11 -1.20 4.43 23.76
C ARG A 11 -0.45 5.10 22.60
N TYR A 12 -0.99 5.01 21.39
CA TYR A 12 -0.44 5.63 20.19
C TYR A 12 -1.54 5.98 19.19
N CYS A 13 -1.18 6.65 18.10
CA CYS A 13 -2.10 6.93 17.01
C CYS A 13 -1.66 6.23 15.73
N VAL A 14 -2.63 5.79 14.94
CA VAL A 14 -2.44 5.15 13.63
C VAL A 14 -3.20 5.93 12.56
N ASP A 15 -2.65 6.04 11.37
CA ASP A 15 -3.37 6.60 10.23
C ASP A 15 -4.61 5.76 9.92
N ARG A 16 -5.74 6.43 9.75
CA ARG A 16 -7.03 5.78 9.47
C ARG A 16 -7.04 4.99 8.17
N TYR A 17 -6.30 5.46 7.17
CA TYR A 17 -6.21 4.91 5.82
C TYR A 17 -4.75 4.73 5.43
N GLU A 18 -4.48 3.82 4.47
CA GLU A 18 -3.22 3.77 3.75
C GLU A 18 -2.86 5.15 3.20
N ALA A 19 -1.58 5.45 3.07
CA ALA A 19 -1.17 6.77 2.60
C ALA A 19 -1.17 6.86 1.07
N THR A 20 -1.66 8.00 0.59
CA THR A 20 -1.18 8.59 -0.66
C THR A 20 0.01 9.51 -0.36
N LEU A 21 0.92 9.66 -1.32
CA LEU A 21 2.10 10.50 -1.14
C LEU A 21 1.91 11.85 -1.85
N VAL A 22 2.37 12.89 -1.17
CA VAL A 22 2.44 14.24 -1.71
C VAL A 22 3.87 14.76 -1.58
N GLU A 23 4.25 15.70 -2.43
CA GLU A 23 5.51 16.42 -2.29
C GLU A 23 5.50 17.24 -1.00
N HIS A 24 6.58 17.17 -0.20
CA HIS A 24 6.62 17.70 1.16
C HIS A 24 6.40 19.22 1.23
N ALA A 25 7.11 19.98 0.41
CA ALA A 25 7.07 21.44 0.46
C ALA A 25 5.77 22.03 -0.13
N THR A 26 5.27 21.46 -1.23
CA THR A 26 4.15 22.04 -2.00
C THR A 26 2.81 21.35 -1.78
N SER A 27 2.82 20.16 -1.19
CA SER A 27 1.66 19.28 -1.05
C SER A 27 1.04 18.82 -2.39
N ARG A 28 1.77 18.94 -3.51
CA ARG A 28 1.32 18.41 -4.81
C ARG A 28 1.23 16.89 -4.75
N PRO A 29 0.14 16.26 -5.21
CA PRO A 29 0.01 14.81 -5.24
C PRO A 29 1.07 14.17 -6.15
N LEU A 30 1.73 13.12 -5.66
CA LEU A 30 2.56 12.24 -6.45
C LEU A 30 1.68 11.22 -7.18
N SER A 31 2.14 10.76 -8.36
CA SER A 31 1.49 9.64 -9.03
C SER A 31 1.54 8.40 -8.14
N PRO A 32 0.41 7.76 -7.83
CA PRO A 32 0.38 6.58 -6.96
C PRO A 32 0.92 5.31 -7.64
N TYR A 33 1.20 5.39 -8.93
CA TYR A 33 1.60 4.26 -9.78
C TYR A 33 3.11 4.19 -10.04
N TYR A 34 3.87 5.15 -9.53
CA TYR A 34 5.32 5.23 -9.68
C TYR A 34 5.98 5.44 -8.33
N THR A 35 7.19 4.92 -8.21
CA THR A 35 8.02 5.25 -7.05
C THR A 35 8.28 6.77 -6.98
N PRO A 36 8.39 7.35 -5.77
CA PRO A 36 8.80 8.75 -5.59
C PRO A 36 10.21 9.06 -6.11
N VAL A 37 11.08 8.05 -6.29
CA VAL A 37 12.44 8.25 -6.79
C VAL A 37 12.40 8.58 -8.28
N ARG A 38 12.66 9.84 -8.64
CA ARG A 38 12.58 10.36 -10.00
C ARG A 38 13.25 9.47 -11.04
N LYS A 39 14.52 9.11 -10.82
CA LYS A 39 15.29 8.27 -11.76
C LYS A 39 14.59 6.93 -12.04
N TRP A 40 14.04 6.29 -11.01
CA TRP A 40 13.36 5.00 -11.17
C TRP A 40 11.98 5.16 -11.81
N ALA A 41 11.26 6.24 -11.46
CA ALA A 41 9.96 6.55 -12.07
C ALA A 41 10.10 6.83 -13.57
N VAL A 42 11.07 7.64 -13.96
CA VAL A 42 11.37 7.94 -15.39
C VAL A 42 11.81 6.68 -16.12
N ASN A 43 12.72 5.90 -15.55
CA ASN A 43 13.18 4.64 -16.15
C ASN A 43 12.01 3.66 -16.36
N ALA A 44 11.12 3.51 -15.36
CA ALA A 44 9.95 2.64 -15.49
C ALA A 44 9.00 3.15 -16.58
N PHE A 45 8.74 4.45 -16.63
CA PHE A 45 7.91 5.05 -17.67
C PHE A 45 8.50 4.82 -19.08
N ASP A 46 9.78 5.10 -19.27
CA ASP A 46 10.45 4.98 -20.58
C ASP A 46 10.56 3.50 -21.02
N ALA A 47 10.87 2.60 -20.09
CA ALA A 47 10.94 1.17 -20.38
C ALA A 47 9.55 0.63 -20.78
N TRP A 48 8.53 0.85 -19.96
CA TRP A 48 7.19 0.31 -20.20
C TRP A 48 6.42 1.02 -21.31
N SER A 49 6.83 2.21 -21.71
CA SER A 49 6.30 2.83 -22.94
C SER A 49 6.53 1.98 -24.20
N LYS A 50 7.57 1.14 -24.18
CA LYS A 50 7.98 0.24 -25.26
C LYS A 50 7.66 -1.23 -24.94
N GLN A 51 8.15 -1.73 -23.81
CA GLN A 51 8.06 -3.14 -23.43
C GLN A 51 6.62 -3.64 -23.24
N ARG A 52 5.66 -2.76 -22.98
CA ARG A 52 4.24 -3.17 -22.85
C ARG A 52 3.70 -3.90 -24.08
N PHE A 53 4.30 -3.72 -25.24
CA PHE A 53 3.90 -4.40 -26.48
C PHE A 53 4.54 -5.79 -26.66
N GLU A 54 5.43 -6.18 -25.78
CA GLU A 54 6.18 -7.44 -25.86
C GLU A 54 5.56 -8.55 -25.00
N PHE A 55 4.70 -8.18 -24.04
CA PHE A 55 4.17 -9.11 -23.04
C PHE A 55 2.64 -9.09 -22.98
N GLY A 56 2.07 -10.25 -22.64
CA GLY A 56 0.64 -10.40 -22.39
C GLY A 56 -0.22 -10.43 -23.67
N PRO A 57 -1.52 -10.58 -23.48
CA PRO A 57 -2.48 -10.62 -24.59
C PRO A 57 -2.64 -9.23 -25.23
N PRO A 58 -3.07 -9.17 -26.51
CA PRO A 58 -3.17 -7.92 -27.28
C PRO A 58 -3.96 -6.80 -26.57
N GLU A 59 -5.05 -7.14 -25.90
CA GLU A 59 -5.86 -6.18 -25.13
C GLU A 59 -5.11 -5.57 -23.95
N SER A 60 -4.25 -6.34 -23.28
CA SER A 60 -3.40 -5.86 -22.20
C SER A 60 -2.28 -4.95 -22.68
N GLN A 61 -1.78 -5.19 -23.90
CA GLN A 61 -0.76 -4.35 -24.54
C GLN A 61 -1.30 -2.94 -24.84
N GLN A 62 -2.62 -2.81 -25.07
CA GLN A 62 -3.27 -1.52 -25.33
C GLN A 62 -3.53 -0.70 -24.06
N VAL A 63 -3.39 -1.29 -22.87
CA VAL A 63 -3.55 -0.54 -21.60
C VAL A 63 -2.46 0.52 -21.52
N GLU A 64 -2.90 1.78 -21.50
CA GLU A 64 -1.99 2.92 -21.44
C GLU A 64 -1.27 3.02 -20.10
N LEU A 65 -0.05 3.56 -20.13
CA LEU A 65 0.68 3.91 -18.92
C LEU A 65 -0.11 4.96 -18.11
N PRO A 66 -0.13 4.85 -16.78
CA PRO A 66 -0.63 5.93 -15.96
C PRO A 66 0.22 7.19 -16.14
N GLU A 67 -0.40 8.32 -15.92
CA GLU A 67 0.31 9.60 -15.99
C GLU A 67 1.45 9.65 -14.97
N LEU A 68 2.64 10.01 -15.45
CA LEU A 68 3.75 10.49 -14.64
C LEU A 68 3.85 12.00 -14.85
N PRO A 69 3.42 12.84 -13.89
CA PRO A 69 3.39 14.28 -14.05
C PRO A 69 4.73 14.87 -14.52
N ALA A 70 4.70 15.83 -15.43
CA ALA A 70 5.91 16.40 -16.03
C ALA A 70 6.89 16.95 -14.96
N TRP A 71 6.38 17.58 -13.91
CA TRP A 71 7.20 18.09 -12.83
C TRP A 71 7.90 16.95 -12.04
N GLN A 72 7.24 15.79 -11.88
CA GLN A 72 7.81 14.61 -11.18
C GLN A 72 8.92 13.94 -12.01
N ARG A 73 8.98 14.21 -13.31
CA ARG A 73 10.09 13.75 -14.20
C ARG A 73 11.33 14.62 -14.09
N THR A 74 11.19 15.87 -13.65
CA THR A 74 12.25 16.88 -13.72
C THR A 74 12.83 17.26 -12.37
N VAL A 75 12.10 17.02 -11.27
CA VAL A 75 12.51 17.40 -9.91
C VAL A 75 12.61 16.16 -9.04
N ASP A 76 13.65 16.08 -8.21
CA ASP A 76 13.71 15.09 -7.14
C ASP A 76 12.73 15.53 -6.04
N VAL A 77 11.88 14.60 -5.60
CA VAL A 77 10.79 14.90 -4.69
C VAL A 77 11.05 14.34 -3.30
N GLU A 78 10.62 15.06 -2.29
CA GLU A 78 10.59 14.62 -0.91
C GLU A 78 9.16 14.17 -0.56
N PRO A 79 8.90 12.85 -0.44
CA PRO A 79 7.56 12.37 -0.20
C PRO A 79 7.10 12.63 1.23
N ARG A 80 5.85 13.04 1.39
CA ARG A 80 5.14 13.15 2.68
C ARG A 80 3.87 12.31 2.63
N ALA A 81 3.63 11.54 3.69
CA ALA A 81 2.46 10.67 3.80
C ALA A 81 1.19 11.47 4.12
N LEU A 82 0.12 11.23 3.37
CA LEU A 82 -1.21 11.80 3.56
C LEU A 82 -2.24 10.67 3.66
N SER A 83 -2.79 10.46 4.85
CA SER A 83 -3.88 9.49 5.09
C SER A 83 -5.23 10.19 4.89
N LYS A 84 -5.92 9.88 3.80
CA LYS A 84 -7.22 10.46 3.44
C LYS A 84 -8.08 9.43 2.72
N LYS A 85 -9.41 9.48 2.96
CA LYS A 85 -10.38 8.60 2.31
C LYS A 85 -10.51 8.87 0.81
N ALA A 86 -10.83 7.84 0.05
CA ALA A 86 -11.17 7.87 -1.38
C ALA A 86 -10.02 8.32 -2.29
N LEU A 87 -8.78 8.13 -1.87
CA LEU A 87 -7.58 8.33 -2.70
C LEU A 87 -6.96 6.99 -3.10
N TRP A 88 -6.24 6.98 -4.20
CA TRP A 88 -5.39 5.84 -4.55
C TRP A 88 -4.17 5.82 -3.63
N PRO A 89 -3.95 4.74 -2.86
CA PRO A 89 -2.72 4.62 -2.07
C PRO A 89 -1.52 4.45 -3.01
N ASN A 90 -0.36 4.94 -2.59
CA ASN A 90 0.86 4.79 -3.37
C ASN A 90 1.44 3.38 -3.21
N GLY A 91 1.57 2.67 -4.33
CA GLY A 91 2.47 1.53 -4.46
C GLY A 91 3.90 1.95 -4.77
N HIS A 92 4.78 0.97 -5.05
CA HIS A 92 6.19 1.19 -5.42
C HIS A 92 7.00 1.99 -4.37
N VAL A 93 6.69 1.82 -3.10
CA VAL A 93 7.33 2.53 -1.99
C VAL A 93 8.32 1.60 -1.28
N THR A 94 9.59 2.00 -1.16
CA THR A 94 10.57 1.26 -0.33
C THR A 94 10.33 1.53 1.15
N GLY A 95 10.80 0.63 2.03
CA GLY A 95 10.74 0.86 3.48
C GLY A 95 11.46 2.13 3.94
N VAL A 96 12.54 2.51 3.23
CA VAL A 96 13.26 3.77 3.47
C VAL A 96 12.37 4.97 3.13
N LEU A 97 11.76 4.97 1.95
CA LEU A 97 10.84 6.05 1.53
C LEU A 97 9.60 6.11 2.41
N ALA A 98 9.07 4.96 2.84
CA ALA A 98 7.94 4.89 3.76
C ALA A 98 8.26 5.58 5.10
N ALA A 99 9.43 5.28 5.68
CA ALA A 99 9.91 5.93 6.91
C ALA A 99 10.09 7.44 6.72
N THR A 100 10.72 7.86 5.62
CA THR A 100 10.90 9.28 5.27
C THR A 100 9.54 9.99 5.10
N ALA A 101 8.61 9.39 4.37
CA ALA A 101 7.28 9.98 4.14
C ALA A 101 6.48 10.14 5.44
N CYS A 102 6.57 9.17 6.35
CA CYS A 102 5.97 9.30 7.69
C CYS A 102 6.66 10.41 8.49
N SER A 103 8.00 10.48 8.47
CA SER A 103 8.78 11.53 9.17
C SER A 103 8.41 12.93 8.69
N HIS A 104 8.30 13.16 7.39
CA HIS A 104 7.85 14.43 6.81
C HIS A 104 6.40 14.79 7.16
N ALA A 105 5.61 13.81 7.60
CA ALA A 105 4.26 14.04 8.14
C ALA A 105 4.25 14.23 9.68
N GLY A 106 5.41 14.34 10.34
CA GLY A 106 5.52 14.39 11.80
C GLY A 106 5.15 13.07 12.49
N LYS A 107 5.34 11.95 11.79
CA LYS A 107 4.97 10.60 12.20
C LYS A 107 6.16 9.64 12.05
N ARG A 108 5.93 8.37 12.24
CA ARG A 108 6.89 7.28 12.02
C ARG A 108 6.21 6.05 11.45
N LEU A 109 6.98 5.06 11.02
CA LEU A 109 6.40 3.74 10.78
C LEU A 109 5.83 3.17 12.08
N CYS A 110 4.79 2.36 11.97
CA CYS A 110 4.32 1.54 13.08
C CYS A 110 5.34 0.45 13.39
N THR A 111 5.57 0.13 14.65
CA THR A 111 6.24 -1.13 14.99
C THR A 111 5.36 -2.32 14.57
N PRO A 112 5.92 -3.51 14.36
CA PRO A 112 5.12 -4.70 14.05
C PRO A 112 4.03 -4.99 15.09
N ALA A 113 4.31 -4.75 16.36
CA ALA A 113 3.34 -4.96 17.44
C ALA A 113 2.22 -3.93 17.40
N GLU A 114 2.54 -2.64 17.21
CA GLU A 114 1.54 -1.57 17.04
C GLU A 114 0.63 -1.85 15.84
N TRP A 115 1.25 -2.18 14.70
CA TRP A 115 0.50 -2.48 13.48
C TRP A 115 -0.48 -3.66 13.70
N ARG A 116 0.01 -4.78 14.29
CA ARG A 116 -0.79 -5.96 14.59
C ARG A 116 -1.95 -5.65 15.55
N THR A 117 -1.67 -4.89 16.61
CA THR A 117 -2.67 -4.47 17.59
C THR A 117 -3.74 -3.60 16.93
N ALA A 118 -3.33 -2.57 16.18
CA ALA A 118 -4.24 -1.68 15.45
C ALA A 118 -5.15 -2.45 14.48
N CYS A 119 -4.60 -3.42 13.77
CA CYS A 119 -5.32 -4.27 12.84
C CYS A 119 -6.42 -5.12 13.52
N GLY A 120 -6.13 -5.69 14.69
CA GLY A 120 -7.07 -6.57 15.39
C GLY A 120 -8.22 -5.85 16.10
N GLY A 121 -8.16 -4.52 16.21
CA GLY A 121 -9.15 -3.75 16.97
C GLY A 121 -9.09 -4.02 18.48
N GLU A 122 -9.99 -3.40 19.23
CA GLU A 122 -10.08 -3.60 20.71
C GLU A 122 -10.20 -5.07 21.12
N PRO A 123 -10.98 -5.93 20.42
CA PRO A 123 -11.08 -7.35 20.78
C PRO A 123 -9.82 -8.16 20.44
N GLY A 124 -8.83 -7.61 19.74
CA GLY A 124 -7.61 -8.31 19.34
C GLY A 124 -7.85 -9.40 18.28
N HIS A 125 -8.83 -9.25 17.43
CA HIS A 125 -9.20 -10.22 16.40
C HIS A 125 -8.06 -10.55 15.44
N ARG A 126 -8.17 -11.70 14.77
CA ARG A 126 -7.24 -12.11 13.71
C ARG A 126 -7.43 -11.30 12.42
N PHE A 127 -8.62 -10.76 12.18
CA PHE A 127 -8.95 -9.90 11.05
C PHE A 127 -9.54 -8.58 11.55
N PRO A 128 -9.46 -7.49 10.77
CA PRO A 128 -10.03 -6.19 11.18
C PRO A 128 -11.52 -6.26 11.55
N TYR A 129 -12.26 -7.17 10.93
CA TYR A 129 -13.70 -7.33 11.05
C TYR A 129 -14.12 -8.48 11.99
N GLY A 130 -13.20 -9.35 12.42
CA GLY A 130 -13.58 -10.49 13.27
C GLY A 130 -12.49 -11.57 13.43
N ALA A 131 -12.87 -12.68 14.06
CA ALA A 131 -11.94 -13.75 14.41
C ALA A 131 -11.59 -14.69 13.24
N SER A 132 -12.47 -14.82 12.24
CA SER A 132 -12.34 -15.80 11.14
C SER A 132 -12.30 -15.13 9.78
N TYR A 133 -11.63 -15.80 8.83
CA TYR A 133 -11.60 -15.31 7.44
C TYR A 133 -13.00 -15.30 6.83
N GLU A 134 -13.35 -14.16 6.23
CA GLU A 134 -14.56 -13.94 5.46
C GLU A 134 -14.17 -13.44 4.05
N ALA A 135 -14.57 -14.19 3.02
CA ALA A 135 -14.22 -13.86 1.64
C ALA A 135 -14.85 -12.52 1.22
N GLY A 136 -14.02 -11.60 0.73
CA GLY A 136 -14.46 -10.30 0.25
C GLY A 136 -14.64 -9.24 1.33
N ALA A 137 -14.54 -9.57 2.62
CA ALA A 137 -14.59 -8.59 3.70
C ALA A 137 -13.43 -7.58 3.63
N CYS A 138 -12.24 -8.03 3.22
CA CYS A 138 -11.09 -7.19 2.87
C CYS A 138 -10.68 -7.41 1.41
N ASN A 139 -9.93 -6.46 0.84
CA ASN A 139 -9.38 -6.56 -0.51
C ASN A 139 -8.10 -7.40 -0.53
N VAL A 140 -8.23 -8.69 -0.25
CA VAL A 140 -7.14 -9.67 -0.19
C VAL A 140 -7.59 -10.97 -0.85
N PHE A 141 -6.65 -11.84 -1.20
CA PHE A 141 -6.95 -13.14 -1.78
C PHE A 141 -7.78 -13.05 -3.08
N ARG A 142 -7.48 -12.06 -3.91
CA ARG A 142 -8.18 -11.88 -5.20
C ARG A 142 -7.80 -13.01 -6.15
N GLU A 143 -8.75 -13.42 -6.98
CA GLU A 143 -8.60 -14.50 -7.98
C GLU A 143 -7.54 -14.20 -9.04
N ALA A 144 -7.25 -12.92 -9.30
CA ALA A 144 -6.31 -12.49 -10.33
C ALA A 144 -5.08 -11.83 -9.74
N HIS A 145 -3.92 -12.19 -10.27
CA HIS A 145 -2.66 -11.49 -10.04
C HIS A 145 -2.47 -10.45 -11.17
N PRO A 146 -2.15 -9.17 -10.87
CA PRO A 146 -2.13 -8.13 -11.90
C PRO A 146 -1.09 -8.39 -12.99
N ALA A 147 0.08 -8.95 -12.66
CA ALA A 147 1.08 -9.30 -13.66
C ALA A 147 0.61 -10.47 -14.55
N ALA A 148 -0.11 -11.45 -14.01
CA ALA A 148 -0.72 -12.50 -14.84
C ALA A 148 -1.75 -11.93 -15.82
N VAL A 149 -2.53 -10.92 -15.41
CA VAL A 149 -3.51 -10.27 -16.28
C VAL A 149 -2.82 -9.43 -17.37
N LEU A 150 -1.78 -8.65 -17.01
CA LEU A 150 -1.09 -7.76 -17.97
C LEU A 150 -0.08 -8.50 -18.85
N HIS A 151 0.66 -9.45 -18.28
CA HIS A 151 1.82 -10.04 -18.93
C HIS A 151 1.65 -11.52 -19.28
N GLY A 152 0.54 -12.15 -18.85
CA GLY A 152 0.35 -13.59 -18.99
C GLY A 152 1.14 -14.42 -17.97
N ASP A 153 1.99 -13.81 -17.15
CA ASP A 153 2.87 -14.44 -16.16
C ASP A 153 2.95 -13.59 -14.89
N ALA A 154 2.66 -14.20 -13.73
CA ALA A 154 2.66 -13.52 -12.43
C ALA A 154 4.09 -13.19 -11.92
N SER A 155 5.13 -13.75 -12.52
CA SER A 155 6.52 -13.62 -12.05
C SER A 155 7.31 -12.49 -12.72
N ILE A 156 6.74 -11.84 -13.74
CA ILE A 156 7.44 -10.81 -14.53
C ILE A 156 6.81 -9.43 -14.39
N GLY A 157 7.59 -8.40 -14.69
CA GLY A 157 7.10 -7.03 -14.86
C GLY A 157 6.65 -6.33 -13.58
N HIS A 158 7.14 -6.71 -12.40
CA HIS A 158 6.69 -6.15 -11.11
C HIS A 158 6.95 -4.65 -10.92
N ASN A 159 7.73 -4.04 -11.82
CA ASN A 159 7.93 -2.59 -11.87
C ASN A 159 7.06 -1.88 -12.93
N ASP A 160 6.14 -2.59 -13.58
CA ASP A 160 5.20 -1.99 -14.53
C ASP A 160 4.19 -1.09 -13.77
N PRO A 161 4.16 0.21 -14.08
CA PRO A 161 3.26 1.14 -13.39
C PRO A 161 1.77 0.86 -13.65
N ARG A 162 1.43 0.06 -14.67
CA ARG A 162 0.05 -0.32 -14.99
C ARG A 162 -0.54 -1.34 -14.02
N LEU A 163 0.29 -2.08 -13.25
CA LEU A 163 -0.16 -3.17 -12.38
C LEU A 163 -1.25 -2.74 -11.39
N ASN A 164 -1.10 -1.56 -10.79
CA ASN A 164 -2.09 -1.00 -9.86
C ASN A 164 -3.30 -0.34 -10.57
N ARG A 165 -3.38 -0.41 -11.90
CA ARG A 165 -4.54 0.00 -12.69
C ARG A 165 -5.34 -1.15 -13.28
N VAL A 166 -4.89 -2.38 -13.05
CA VAL A 166 -5.56 -3.57 -13.59
C VAL A 166 -6.97 -3.68 -13.06
N ASN A 167 -7.92 -3.82 -14.00
CA ASN A 167 -9.28 -4.24 -13.71
C ASN A 167 -9.42 -5.74 -13.98
N PHE A 168 -10.15 -6.42 -13.12
CA PHE A 168 -10.51 -7.82 -13.31
C PHE A 168 -12.00 -8.01 -13.09
N LYS A 169 -12.69 -8.62 -14.03
CA LYS A 169 -14.16 -8.77 -14.03
C LYS A 169 -14.87 -7.42 -13.82
N GLY A 170 -14.38 -6.36 -14.49
CA GLY A 170 -14.97 -5.01 -14.45
C GLY A 170 -14.71 -4.21 -13.16
N LYS A 171 -13.86 -4.69 -12.25
CA LYS A 171 -13.54 -4.02 -10.99
C LYS A 171 -12.02 -3.84 -10.83
N PRO A 172 -11.54 -2.70 -10.30
CA PRO A 172 -10.12 -2.52 -10.03
C PRO A 172 -9.63 -3.52 -8.99
N LEU A 173 -8.41 -4.03 -9.19
CA LEU A 173 -7.75 -4.90 -8.21
C LEU A 173 -7.29 -4.09 -7.01
N LEU A 174 -6.51 -3.02 -7.22
CA LEU A 174 -6.26 -2.02 -6.17
C LEU A 174 -7.54 -1.21 -5.96
N ARG A 175 -7.86 -0.87 -4.71
CA ARG A 175 -9.01 -0.02 -4.36
C ARG A 175 -8.54 1.30 -3.78
N LYS A 176 -9.37 2.32 -3.89
CA LYS A 176 -9.16 3.55 -3.14
C LYS A 176 -9.32 3.29 -1.64
N THR A 177 -8.62 4.07 -0.86
CA THR A 177 -8.62 3.98 0.60
C THR A 177 -10.04 4.13 1.17
N GLY A 178 -10.46 3.16 1.99
CA GLY A 178 -11.79 3.11 2.60
C GLY A 178 -12.93 2.69 1.67
N ASP A 179 -12.62 2.18 0.46
CA ASP A 179 -13.62 1.64 -0.46
C ASP A 179 -14.05 0.20 -0.09
N THR A 180 -13.43 -0.38 0.94
CA THR A 180 -13.83 -1.66 1.53
C THR A 180 -14.29 -1.44 2.97
N PRO A 181 -15.52 -0.94 3.20
CA PRO A 181 -15.98 -0.53 4.52
C PRO A 181 -16.08 -1.69 5.52
N SER A 182 -16.20 -2.92 5.05
CA SER A 182 -16.15 -4.14 5.86
C SER A 182 -14.75 -4.44 6.41
N CYS A 183 -13.68 -3.97 5.74
CA CYS A 183 -12.30 -4.16 6.18
C CYS A 183 -11.91 -3.07 7.19
N ALA A 184 -12.48 -3.11 8.39
CA ALA A 184 -12.31 -2.07 9.39
C ALA A 184 -12.12 -2.64 10.79
N SER A 185 -11.02 -2.27 11.45
CA SER A 185 -10.82 -2.51 12.87
C SER A 185 -11.39 -1.35 13.70
N ARG A 186 -12.03 -1.68 14.84
CA ARG A 186 -12.72 -0.72 15.69
C ARG A 186 -11.91 -0.35 16.93
N TRP A 187 -11.90 0.96 17.25
CA TRP A 187 -11.26 1.55 18.41
C TRP A 187 -12.18 2.64 18.98
N GLY A 188 -13.04 2.28 19.96
CA GLY A 188 -14.18 3.10 20.38
C GLY A 188 -15.11 3.39 19.20
N ASP A 189 -15.46 4.64 19.01
CA ASP A 189 -16.30 5.10 17.90
C ASP A 189 -15.52 5.25 16.57
N ASP A 190 -14.19 5.09 16.60
CA ASP A 190 -13.31 5.21 15.44
C ASP A 190 -13.07 3.87 14.74
N ALA A 191 -12.60 3.96 13.49
CA ALA A 191 -12.20 2.79 12.69
C ALA A 191 -10.94 3.05 11.89
N ILE A 192 -10.12 1.99 11.72
CA ILE A 192 -8.96 1.95 10.82
C ILE A 192 -9.31 1.01 9.67
N PHE A 193 -9.13 1.45 8.43
CA PHE A 193 -9.56 0.73 7.24
C PHE A 193 -8.38 0.12 6.48
N ASP A 194 -8.66 -0.97 5.75
CA ASP A 194 -7.78 -1.61 4.78
C ASP A 194 -6.45 -2.14 5.34
N MET A 195 -6.39 -2.49 6.63
CA MET A 195 -5.17 -3.04 7.25
C MET A 195 -4.86 -4.47 6.77
N VAL A 196 -5.79 -5.16 6.14
CA VAL A 196 -5.56 -6.45 5.50
C VAL A 196 -5.90 -6.35 4.03
N GLY A 197 -4.93 -6.68 3.19
CA GLY A 197 -5.06 -6.55 1.74
C GLY A 197 -4.82 -5.11 1.25
N ASN A 198 -5.26 -4.84 0.07
CA ASN A 198 -5.02 -3.63 -0.72
C ASN A 198 -3.54 -3.45 -1.03
N LEU A 199 -2.70 -2.92 -0.16
CA LEU A 199 -1.24 -2.93 -0.27
C LEU A 199 -0.58 -3.55 0.96
N ASP A 200 0.60 -4.14 0.76
CA ASP A 200 1.51 -4.50 1.83
C ASP A 200 2.04 -3.22 2.51
N GLU A 201 1.94 -3.09 3.82
CA GLU A 201 2.32 -1.88 4.55
C GLU A 201 3.66 -2.07 5.27
N TRP A 202 4.65 -1.21 4.95
CA TRP A 202 5.93 -1.22 5.64
C TRP A 202 5.77 -0.93 7.12
N VAL A 203 6.42 -1.75 7.97
CA VAL A 203 6.53 -1.57 9.42
C VAL A 203 7.99 -1.41 9.83
N GLU A 204 8.22 -0.81 11.00
CA GLU A 204 9.59 -0.63 11.51
C GLU A 204 10.24 -1.97 11.79
N HIS A 205 11.34 -2.25 11.10
CA HIS A 205 12.11 -3.48 11.27
C HIS A 205 13.53 -3.25 10.74
N GLU A 206 14.54 -3.74 11.43
CA GLU A 206 15.95 -3.48 11.13
C GLU A 206 16.33 -3.78 9.67
N ARG A 207 15.98 -4.97 9.18
CA ARG A 207 16.30 -5.43 7.82
C ARG A 207 15.21 -5.15 6.79
N GLY A 208 14.01 -4.82 7.22
CA GLY A 208 12.82 -4.64 6.41
C GLY A 208 11.72 -5.65 6.76
N SER A 209 10.49 -5.17 6.86
CA SER A 209 9.30 -5.99 7.03
C SER A 209 8.08 -5.22 6.56
N PHE A 210 7.10 -5.91 6.00
CA PHE A 210 5.78 -5.37 5.71
C PHE A 210 4.69 -6.36 6.12
N ALA A 211 3.50 -5.84 6.37
CA ALA A 211 2.36 -6.54 6.97
C ALA A 211 1.07 -6.35 6.15
N GLY A 212 0.04 -7.13 6.45
CA GLY A 212 -1.30 -7.00 5.90
C GLY A 212 -1.57 -7.77 4.62
N GLY A 213 -0.56 -7.95 3.78
CA GLY A 213 -0.71 -8.51 2.44
C GLY A 213 -1.30 -7.51 1.46
N PHE A 214 -1.09 -7.72 0.17
CA PHE A 214 -1.72 -6.92 -0.89
C PHE A 214 -2.93 -7.65 -1.51
N TYR A 215 -3.67 -6.97 -2.37
CA TYR A 215 -4.94 -7.47 -2.92
C TYR A 215 -4.87 -8.87 -3.58
N ALA A 216 -3.73 -9.24 -4.19
CA ALA A 216 -3.55 -10.55 -4.81
C ALA A 216 -2.78 -11.56 -3.91
N ARG A 217 -2.45 -11.21 -2.66
CA ARG A 217 -1.76 -12.11 -1.73
C ARG A 217 -2.67 -13.27 -1.34
N SER A 218 -2.16 -14.50 -1.50
CA SER A 218 -2.86 -15.73 -1.10
C SER A 218 -2.63 -16.01 0.39
N THR A 219 -3.17 -15.15 1.27
CA THR A 219 -3.08 -15.34 2.71
C THR A 219 -4.44 -15.29 3.39
N LYS A 220 -4.62 -16.11 4.42
CA LYS A 220 -5.74 -16.09 5.36
C LYS A 220 -5.26 -15.84 6.80
N ASP A 221 -4.06 -15.25 6.94
CA ASP A 221 -3.47 -14.99 8.25
C ASP A 221 -3.93 -13.64 8.82
N GLY A 222 -4.52 -12.80 7.99
CA GLY A 222 -5.10 -11.53 8.43
C GLY A 222 -4.04 -10.62 9.05
N CYS A 223 -4.32 -10.14 10.26
CA CYS A 223 -3.42 -9.23 11.00
C CYS A 223 -2.12 -9.91 11.44
N ASP A 224 -2.03 -11.23 11.41
CA ASP A 224 -0.82 -11.99 11.78
C ASP A 224 0.14 -12.15 10.57
N TRP A 225 -0.34 -11.88 9.34
CA TRP A 225 0.50 -11.99 8.16
C TRP A 225 1.57 -10.90 8.12
N ARG A 226 2.80 -11.34 7.92
CA ARG A 226 3.98 -10.47 7.80
C ARG A 226 5.05 -11.13 6.94
N SER A 227 5.79 -10.32 6.17
CA SER A 227 6.96 -10.76 5.42
C SER A 227 8.22 -10.04 5.89
N THR A 228 9.31 -10.77 5.99
CA THR A 228 10.68 -10.27 6.21
C THR A 228 11.61 -10.68 5.08
N ALA A 229 11.05 -11.13 3.96
CA ALA A 229 11.83 -11.68 2.83
C ALA A 229 12.59 -10.62 2.04
N HIS A 230 12.25 -9.34 2.20
CA HIS A 230 12.80 -8.25 1.42
C HIS A 230 13.50 -7.19 2.28
N PRO A 231 14.62 -6.62 1.81
CA PRO A 231 15.29 -5.52 2.50
C PRO A 231 14.48 -4.22 2.41
N LYS A 232 14.80 -3.24 3.27
CA LYS A 232 14.17 -1.90 3.25
C LYS A 232 14.29 -1.15 1.90
N SER A 233 15.22 -1.56 1.05
CA SER A 233 15.41 -1.00 -0.30
C SER A 233 14.49 -1.59 -1.36
N TYR A 234 13.78 -2.67 -1.04
CA TYR A 234 12.84 -3.30 -1.97
C TYR A 234 11.60 -2.43 -2.18
N ALA A 235 11.11 -2.42 -3.39
CA ALA A 235 9.80 -1.87 -3.75
C ALA A 235 9.25 -2.56 -4.99
N ASP A 236 7.97 -2.80 -5.01
CA ASP A 236 7.18 -3.14 -6.18
C ASP A 236 5.78 -2.52 -6.08
N TYR A 237 4.93 -2.84 -7.05
CA TYR A 237 3.55 -2.32 -7.10
C TYR A 237 2.72 -2.64 -5.84
N SER A 238 3.09 -3.66 -5.07
CA SER A 238 2.31 -4.12 -3.92
C SER A 238 2.66 -3.42 -2.60
N THR A 239 3.81 -2.70 -2.54
CA THR A 239 4.33 -2.14 -1.28
C THR A 239 3.90 -0.69 -1.07
N GLY A 240 3.23 -0.43 0.02
CA GLY A 240 2.68 0.88 0.43
C GLY A 240 3.12 1.29 1.84
N VAL A 241 2.42 2.26 2.42
CA VAL A 241 2.77 2.84 3.71
C VAL A 241 1.55 3.25 4.53
N ARG A 242 1.64 3.03 5.84
CA ARG A 242 0.78 3.59 6.87
C ARG A 242 1.66 4.08 8.02
N CYS A 243 1.31 5.22 8.61
CA CYS A 243 2.10 5.81 9.67
C CYS A 243 1.43 5.68 11.04
N CYS A 244 2.28 5.62 12.07
CA CYS A 244 1.93 5.73 13.47
C CYS A 244 2.55 7.01 14.08
N SER A 245 2.04 7.45 15.23
CA SER A 245 2.67 8.48 16.06
C SER A 245 2.45 8.16 17.53
N ALA A 246 3.30 8.72 18.40
CA ALA A 246 2.96 8.84 19.82
C ALA A 246 1.67 9.66 19.97
N LEU A 247 1.01 9.55 21.13
CA LEU A 247 -0.04 10.52 21.48
C LEU A 247 0.60 11.92 21.63
N PRO A 248 -0.11 12.97 21.18
CA PRO A 248 0.31 14.34 21.46
C PRO A 248 0.28 14.65 22.96
#